data_df71c80218fed56162ec091b17d3acd1
#
_entry.id   df71c80218fed56162ec091b17d3acd1
#
_cell.length_a   1.000
_cell.length_b   1.000
_cell.length_c   1.000
_cell.angle_alpha   90.00
_cell.angle_beta   90.00
_cell.angle_gamma   90.00
#
_symmetry.space_group_name_H-M   'P 1'
#
loop_
_entity.id
_entity.type
_entity.pdbx_description
1 polymer ?
#
loop_
_entity_poly.entity_id
_entity_poly.type
_entity_poly.pdbx_seq_one_letter_code
_entity_poly.pdbx_strand_id
1 'polypeptide(L)'
;MSPRARWSGVLSLLVIVLISYVDRVNVSVLITDEAFTDHFGITGDRVAQGALSTVFLVGYGIAAFFLTPFYETTLGVRRGLFVSVALWSVMTLLSPYALGALTLTVLRALLGTAEGPLFSLKTMYVREHFSPHEAGRPNAVSSMGVSLGTAAGLPLITYLVYRFDWHTSFLALAALNAVIGLPLIALFVRGRGVARARRPGFGATLKGALHMPRLAPILLIEIATLAYLWGSSAWLPSYLLQERHFSLAAMGAVSSLPFLMSLVSGFLGGLLLDRLPRRLLALPFVVGSAGTAVCVLLVAGADSDGAAATGLILAGGFWGLQGPAIPTLVQHCAPARFVGSAYGVVNGVGNLVSAFMPMLMGVAIAASGGHGFGAGFALLAGAQAVTLVCGAWLLARPVQAPSDASAKSTTDRSDLVDSPAS
;
A
#
# COMPACT_ATOMS: atom_id res chain seq x y z
N MET A 1 -15.66 -6.63 -22.30
CA MET A 1 -14.76 -5.47 -22.50
C MET A 1 -13.56 -5.93 -23.32
N SER A 2 -13.08 -5.11 -24.28
CA SER A 2 -11.89 -5.49 -25.07
C SER A 2 -10.64 -5.56 -24.17
N PRO A 3 -9.63 -6.39 -24.53
CA PRO A 3 -8.38 -6.46 -23.78
C PRO A 3 -7.70 -5.08 -23.61
N ARG A 4 -7.71 -4.25 -24.65
CA ARG A 4 -7.15 -2.89 -24.59
C ARG A 4 -7.86 -2.02 -23.55
N ALA A 5 -9.18 -2.09 -23.45
CA ALA A 5 -9.94 -1.25 -22.53
C ALA A 5 -9.79 -1.71 -21.04
N ARG A 6 -9.57 -3.00 -20.74
CA ARG A 6 -9.28 -3.44 -19.37
C ARG A 6 -7.87 -3.06 -18.91
N TRP A 7 -6.90 -3.08 -19.83
CA TRP A 7 -5.53 -2.68 -19.54
C TRP A 7 -5.35 -1.15 -19.43
N SER A 8 -6.10 -0.35 -20.21
CA SER A 8 -6.08 1.12 -20.02
C SER A 8 -6.54 1.52 -18.61
N GLY A 9 -7.52 0.81 -18.03
CA GLY A 9 -7.89 1.03 -16.64
C GLY A 9 -6.78 0.64 -15.64
N VAL A 10 -6.05 -0.46 -15.88
CA VAL A 10 -4.89 -0.85 -15.03
C VAL A 10 -3.78 0.20 -15.09
N LEU A 11 -3.46 0.72 -16.29
CA LEU A 11 -2.47 1.77 -16.45
C LEU A 11 -2.92 3.09 -15.79
N SER A 12 -4.20 3.43 -15.86
CA SER A 12 -4.75 4.57 -15.13
C SER A 12 -4.60 4.39 -13.62
N LEU A 13 -4.88 3.19 -13.09
CA LEU A 13 -4.69 2.88 -11.68
C LEU A 13 -3.22 2.95 -11.26
N LEU A 14 -2.28 2.52 -12.11
CA LEU A 14 -0.84 2.70 -11.89
C LEU A 14 -0.50 4.17 -11.70
N VAL A 15 -0.95 5.06 -12.61
CA VAL A 15 -0.68 6.49 -12.53
C VAL A 15 -1.32 7.12 -11.28
N ILE A 16 -2.54 6.74 -10.93
CA ILE A 16 -3.22 7.22 -9.72
C ILE A 16 -2.47 6.80 -8.46
N VAL A 17 -2.03 5.54 -8.37
CA VAL A 17 -1.21 5.05 -7.26
C VAL A 17 0.13 5.78 -7.21
N LEU A 18 0.77 6.02 -8.37
CA LEU A 18 2.02 6.78 -8.45
C LEU A 18 1.83 8.19 -7.84
N ILE A 19 0.83 8.95 -8.28
CA ILE A 19 0.57 10.31 -7.77
C ILE A 19 0.28 10.26 -6.26
N SER A 20 -0.53 9.31 -5.79
CA SER A 20 -0.82 9.12 -4.36
C SER A 20 0.47 8.91 -3.54
N TYR A 21 1.45 8.15 -4.05
CA TYR A 21 2.70 7.93 -3.34
C TYR A 21 3.65 9.13 -3.40
N VAL A 22 3.61 9.94 -4.46
CA VAL A 22 4.30 11.25 -4.48
C VAL A 22 3.69 12.18 -3.42
N ASP A 23 2.36 12.21 -3.26
CA ASP A 23 1.68 12.96 -2.19
C ASP A 23 2.13 12.51 -0.79
N ARG A 24 2.31 11.20 -0.58
CA ARG A 24 2.75 10.65 0.72
C ARG A 24 4.16 11.05 1.09
N VAL A 25 5.10 10.99 0.14
CA VAL A 25 6.50 11.34 0.40
C VAL A 25 6.73 12.84 0.45
N ASN A 26 5.77 13.67 0.04
CA ASN A 26 5.87 15.13 0.12
C ASN A 26 6.25 15.58 1.54
N VAL A 27 5.48 15.17 2.54
CA VAL A 27 5.75 15.57 3.94
C VAL A 27 7.11 15.05 4.43
N SER A 28 7.57 13.89 3.98
CA SER A 28 8.89 13.36 4.37
C SER A 28 10.05 14.25 3.89
N VAL A 29 9.87 14.97 2.78
CA VAL A 29 10.81 15.99 2.33
C VAL A 29 10.57 17.29 3.09
N LEU A 30 9.33 17.74 3.25
CA LEU A 30 9.00 19.03 3.87
C LEU A 30 9.47 19.14 5.33
N ILE A 31 9.47 18.05 6.09
CA ILE A 31 10.00 18.05 7.48
C ILE A 31 11.52 18.27 7.54
N THR A 32 12.23 18.26 6.41
CA THR A 32 13.65 18.63 6.33
C THR A 32 13.86 20.09 5.88
N ASP A 33 12.78 20.79 5.50
CA ASP A 33 12.79 22.20 5.10
C ASP A 33 12.50 23.10 6.31
N GLU A 34 13.45 23.99 6.65
CA GLU A 34 13.34 24.88 7.82
C GLU A 34 12.15 25.84 7.66
N ALA A 35 11.92 26.38 6.45
CA ALA A 35 10.83 27.32 6.22
C ALA A 35 9.46 26.68 6.47
N PHE A 36 9.30 25.39 6.11
CA PHE A 36 8.09 24.64 6.40
C PHE A 36 7.94 24.38 7.90
N THR A 37 9.00 23.88 8.54
CA THR A 37 8.93 23.51 9.97
C THR A 37 8.76 24.72 10.87
N ASP A 38 9.36 25.85 10.56
CA ASP A 38 9.20 27.12 11.28
C ASP A 38 7.79 27.69 11.11
N HIS A 39 7.24 27.66 9.87
CA HIS A 39 5.89 28.14 9.60
C HIS A 39 4.83 27.43 10.46
N PHE A 40 5.01 26.12 10.68
CA PHE A 40 4.10 25.33 11.50
C PHE A 40 4.52 25.21 12.98
N GLY A 41 5.64 25.79 13.38
CA GLY A 41 6.15 25.75 14.75
C GLY A 41 6.54 24.34 15.22
N ILE A 42 7.04 23.51 14.30
CA ILE A 42 7.44 22.11 14.56
C ILE A 42 8.95 21.88 14.38
N THR A 43 9.73 22.97 14.32
CA THR A 43 11.19 22.90 14.19
C THR A 43 11.81 22.24 15.40
N GLY A 44 12.61 21.21 15.16
CA GLY A 44 13.23 20.39 16.21
C GLY A 44 12.29 19.41 16.91
N ASP A 45 10.98 19.52 16.75
CA ASP A 45 10.01 18.59 17.32
C ASP A 45 9.80 17.36 16.42
N ARG A 46 10.64 16.35 16.59
CA ARG A 46 10.56 15.10 15.81
C ARG A 46 9.25 14.34 16.04
N VAL A 47 8.61 14.50 17.18
CA VAL A 47 7.32 13.86 17.48
C VAL A 47 6.23 14.50 16.65
N ALA A 48 6.13 15.82 16.62
CA ALA A 48 5.18 16.56 15.79
C ALA A 48 5.41 16.31 14.29
N GLN A 49 6.66 16.29 13.84
CA GLN A 49 7.04 15.96 12.46
C GLN A 49 6.58 14.55 12.08
N GLY A 50 6.86 13.55 12.91
CA GLY A 50 6.43 12.16 12.70
C GLY A 50 4.90 12.00 12.76
N ALA A 51 4.23 12.78 13.60
CA ALA A 51 2.77 12.74 13.76
C ALA A 51 2.04 13.07 12.44
N LEU A 52 2.58 13.94 11.60
CA LEU A 52 1.98 14.27 10.29
C LEU A 52 1.82 13.04 9.39
N SER A 53 2.79 12.13 9.39
CA SER A 53 2.71 10.87 8.65
C SER A 53 1.84 9.84 9.36
N THR A 54 1.97 9.72 10.69
CA THR A 54 1.18 8.79 11.49
C THR A 54 -0.32 9.09 11.38
N VAL A 55 -0.73 10.34 11.52
CA VAL A 55 -2.15 10.75 11.47
C VAL A 55 -2.74 10.49 10.07
N PHE A 56 -1.98 10.72 9.00
CA PHE A 56 -2.37 10.34 7.65
C PHE A 56 -2.64 8.83 7.56
N LEU A 57 -1.71 7.99 8.03
CA LEU A 57 -1.83 6.53 7.96
C LEU A 57 -2.96 6.00 8.84
N VAL A 58 -3.21 6.61 10.00
CA VAL A 58 -4.35 6.27 10.86
C VAL A 58 -5.66 6.58 10.14
N GLY A 59 -5.81 7.78 9.59
CA GLY A 59 -6.99 8.16 8.79
C GLY A 59 -7.18 7.22 7.60
N TYR A 60 -6.09 6.90 6.89
CA TYR A 60 -6.08 5.95 5.79
C TYR A 60 -6.55 4.55 6.23
N GLY A 61 -6.00 4.02 7.32
CA GLY A 61 -6.32 2.68 7.80
C GLY A 61 -7.77 2.55 8.24
N ILE A 62 -8.27 3.53 8.99
CA ILE A 62 -9.69 3.60 9.42
C ILE A 62 -10.61 3.66 8.19
N ALA A 63 -10.28 4.51 7.22
CA ALA A 63 -11.09 4.65 6.01
C ALA A 63 -11.04 3.41 5.12
N ALA A 64 -9.88 2.79 4.94
CA ALA A 64 -9.76 1.55 4.20
C ALA A 64 -10.62 0.43 4.82
N PHE A 65 -10.70 0.38 6.13
CA PHE A 65 -11.51 -0.60 6.84
C PHE A 65 -13.01 -0.30 6.74
N PHE A 66 -13.44 0.92 7.08
CA PHE A 66 -14.86 1.25 7.21
C PHE A 66 -15.48 1.79 5.92
N LEU A 67 -14.78 2.59 5.13
CA LEU A 67 -15.34 3.20 3.93
C LEU A 67 -15.33 2.24 2.73
N THR A 68 -14.43 1.25 2.67
CA THR A 68 -14.41 0.32 1.54
C THR A 68 -15.72 -0.45 1.38
N PRO A 69 -16.33 -1.04 2.43
CA PRO A 69 -17.64 -1.71 2.30
C PRO A 69 -18.75 -0.76 1.82
N PHE A 70 -18.72 0.50 2.26
CA PHE A 70 -19.65 1.51 1.78
C PHE A 70 -19.44 1.81 0.30
N TYR A 71 -18.20 2.02 -0.15
CA TYR A 71 -17.88 2.24 -1.55
C TYR A 71 -18.25 1.03 -2.42
N GLU A 72 -17.98 -0.18 -1.96
CA GLU A 72 -18.30 -1.43 -2.65
C GLU A 72 -19.80 -1.59 -2.85
N THR A 73 -20.61 -1.22 -1.85
CA THR A 73 -22.07 -1.42 -1.89
C THR A 73 -22.85 -0.28 -2.57
N THR A 74 -22.32 0.96 -2.52
CA THR A 74 -23.04 2.17 -2.97
C THR A 74 -22.49 2.80 -4.24
N LEU A 75 -21.18 3.02 -4.32
CA LEU A 75 -20.55 3.80 -5.40
C LEU A 75 -19.97 2.92 -6.51
N GLY A 76 -19.45 1.76 -6.17
CA GLY A 76 -18.66 0.93 -7.08
C GLY A 76 -17.30 1.55 -7.41
N VAL A 77 -16.50 0.84 -8.23
CA VAL A 77 -15.10 1.18 -8.47
C VAL A 77 -14.91 2.58 -9.05
N ARG A 78 -15.58 2.90 -10.17
CA ARG A 78 -15.34 4.16 -10.91
C ARG A 78 -15.72 5.39 -10.10
N ARG A 79 -16.93 5.40 -9.55
CA ARG A 79 -17.41 6.55 -8.75
C ARG A 79 -16.64 6.67 -7.44
N GLY A 80 -16.34 5.54 -6.80
CA GLY A 80 -15.54 5.50 -5.58
C GLY A 80 -14.16 6.12 -5.80
N LEU A 81 -13.42 5.71 -6.84
CA LEU A 81 -12.13 6.29 -7.18
C LEU A 81 -12.24 7.80 -7.50
N PHE A 82 -13.28 8.20 -8.26
CA PHE A 82 -13.45 9.61 -8.61
C PHE A 82 -13.67 10.46 -7.38
N VAL A 83 -14.56 10.04 -6.47
CA VAL A 83 -14.83 10.76 -5.20
C VAL A 83 -13.57 10.80 -4.33
N SER A 84 -12.86 9.68 -4.18
CA SER A 84 -11.61 9.64 -3.42
C SER A 84 -10.58 10.63 -3.97
N VAL A 85 -10.27 10.57 -5.28
CA VAL A 85 -9.27 11.47 -5.90
C VAL A 85 -9.69 12.93 -5.81
N ALA A 86 -10.97 13.25 -5.99
CA ALA A 86 -11.47 14.62 -5.85
C ALA A 86 -11.28 15.14 -4.42
N LEU A 87 -11.64 14.34 -3.41
CA LEU A 87 -11.50 14.73 -2.00
C LEU A 87 -10.03 14.92 -1.62
N TRP A 88 -9.14 13.99 -1.98
CA TRP A 88 -7.73 14.16 -1.62
C TRP A 88 -7.08 15.32 -2.39
N SER A 89 -7.48 15.59 -3.65
CA SER A 89 -7.00 16.78 -4.40
C SER A 89 -7.33 18.06 -3.66
N VAL A 90 -8.54 18.16 -3.09
CA VAL A 90 -8.97 19.32 -2.29
C VAL A 90 -8.16 19.41 -1.00
N MET A 91 -7.93 18.30 -0.28
CA MET A 91 -7.14 18.32 0.96
C MET A 91 -5.69 18.72 0.69
N THR A 92 -5.09 18.21 -0.39
CA THR A 92 -3.74 18.60 -0.81
C THR A 92 -3.69 20.09 -1.20
N LEU A 93 -4.70 20.60 -1.92
CA LEU A 93 -4.79 22.01 -2.30
C LEU A 93 -4.92 22.94 -1.09
N LEU A 94 -5.63 22.52 -0.05
CA LEU A 94 -5.83 23.32 1.16
C LEU A 94 -4.63 23.27 2.12
N SER A 95 -3.74 22.27 2.01
CA SER A 95 -2.63 22.07 2.94
C SER A 95 -1.68 23.27 3.05
N PRO A 96 -1.25 23.96 1.97
CA PRO A 96 -0.36 25.13 2.08
C PRO A 96 -1.01 26.34 2.75
N TYR A 97 -2.35 26.37 2.87
CA TYR A 97 -3.10 27.46 3.52
C TYR A 97 -3.50 27.12 4.97
N ALA A 98 -2.96 26.02 5.53
CA ALA A 98 -3.22 25.66 6.91
C ALA A 98 -2.67 26.73 7.88
N LEU A 99 -3.50 27.17 8.82
CA LEU A 99 -3.20 28.26 9.76
C LEU A 99 -2.21 27.86 10.88
N GLY A 100 -1.81 26.60 10.96
CA GLY A 100 -0.88 26.08 11.96
C GLY A 100 -0.84 24.56 11.97
N ALA A 101 0.00 23.99 12.82
CA ALA A 101 0.26 22.55 12.89
C ALA A 101 -1.01 21.70 13.09
N LEU A 102 -1.94 22.15 13.93
CA LEU A 102 -3.18 21.42 14.17
C LEU A 102 -4.03 21.34 12.89
N THR A 103 -4.20 22.45 12.17
CA THR A 103 -4.97 22.48 10.92
C THR A 103 -4.32 21.59 9.86
N LEU A 104 -3.00 21.66 9.73
CA LEU A 104 -2.25 20.78 8.83
C LEU A 104 -2.44 19.30 9.20
N THR A 105 -2.37 18.98 10.50
CA THR A 105 -2.59 17.61 11.01
C THR A 105 -4.00 17.11 10.68
N VAL A 106 -5.03 17.94 10.84
CA VAL A 106 -6.40 17.58 10.46
C VAL A 106 -6.52 17.37 8.96
N LEU A 107 -5.93 18.24 8.13
CA LEU A 107 -5.91 18.06 6.66
C LEU A 107 -5.19 16.77 6.26
N ARG A 108 -4.11 16.40 6.95
CA ARG A 108 -3.40 15.12 6.74
C ARG A 108 -4.27 13.92 7.11
N ALA A 109 -5.03 13.97 8.20
CA ALA A 109 -5.98 12.92 8.58
C ALA A 109 -7.08 12.75 7.52
N LEU A 110 -7.67 13.87 7.07
CA LEU A 110 -8.70 13.86 6.03
C LEU A 110 -8.16 13.39 4.67
N LEU A 111 -6.94 13.77 4.31
CA LEU A 111 -6.25 13.28 3.11
C LEU A 111 -6.10 11.75 3.18
N GLY A 112 -5.59 11.23 4.31
CA GLY A 112 -5.50 9.78 4.53
C GLY A 112 -6.86 9.10 4.41
N THR A 113 -7.90 9.68 5.01
CA THR A 113 -9.28 9.18 4.93
C THR A 113 -9.79 9.13 3.47
N ALA A 114 -9.49 10.14 2.67
CA ALA A 114 -9.88 10.19 1.26
C ALA A 114 -9.15 9.14 0.41
N GLU A 115 -7.87 8.87 0.71
CA GLU A 115 -7.06 7.87 0.00
C GLU A 115 -7.34 6.42 0.43
N GLY A 116 -7.85 6.19 1.66
CA GLY A 116 -8.00 4.86 2.25
C GLY A 116 -8.62 3.79 1.34
N PRO A 117 -9.72 4.05 0.64
CA PRO A 117 -10.35 3.07 -0.25
C PRO A 117 -9.57 2.74 -1.53
N LEU A 118 -8.51 3.48 -1.91
CA LEU A 118 -7.83 3.39 -3.20
C LEU A 118 -7.40 1.96 -3.55
N PHE A 119 -6.65 1.30 -2.65
CA PHE A 119 -6.12 -0.04 -2.93
C PHE A 119 -7.21 -1.11 -3.00
N SER A 120 -8.25 -0.96 -2.19
CA SER A 120 -9.41 -1.85 -2.22
C SER A 120 -10.17 -1.71 -3.54
N LEU A 121 -10.41 -0.49 -4.00
CA LEU A 121 -11.07 -0.20 -5.28
C LEU A 121 -10.21 -0.68 -6.47
N LYS A 122 -8.89 -0.54 -6.38
CA LYS A 122 -7.93 -1.12 -7.34
C LYS A 122 -8.08 -2.65 -7.42
N THR A 123 -8.10 -3.31 -6.28
CA THR A 123 -8.24 -4.77 -6.19
C THR A 123 -9.59 -5.25 -6.73
N MET A 124 -10.67 -4.51 -6.45
CA MET A 124 -11.99 -4.75 -7.03
C MET A 124 -11.98 -4.59 -8.55
N TYR A 125 -11.31 -3.56 -9.09
CA TYR A 125 -11.18 -3.38 -10.54
C TYR A 125 -10.54 -4.59 -11.20
N VAL A 126 -9.43 -5.07 -10.66
CA VAL A 126 -8.75 -6.27 -11.18
C VAL A 126 -9.70 -7.46 -11.15
N ARG A 127 -10.39 -7.69 -10.03
CA ARG A 127 -11.34 -8.80 -9.87
C ARG A 127 -12.54 -8.71 -10.83
N GLU A 128 -13.02 -7.51 -11.15
CA GLU A 128 -14.13 -7.32 -12.09
C GLU A 128 -13.77 -7.59 -13.54
N HIS A 129 -12.49 -7.41 -13.92
CA HIS A 129 -12.08 -7.38 -15.33
C HIS A 129 -11.12 -8.49 -15.75
N PHE A 130 -10.51 -9.19 -14.79
CA PHE A 130 -9.56 -10.26 -15.05
C PHE A 130 -9.98 -11.54 -14.33
N SER A 131 -9.62 -12.68 -14.93
CA SER A 131 -9.83 -13.97 -14.27
C SER A 131 -8.85 -14.14 -13.08
N PRO A 132 -9.17 -15.01 -12.11
CA PRO A 132 -8.26 -15.28 -10.99
C PRO A 132 -6.85 -15.74 -11.43
N HIS A 133 -6.75 -16.43 -12.56
CA HIS A 133 -5.47 -16.89 -13.12
C HIS A 133 -4.68 -15.80 -13.85
N GLU A 134 -5.30 -14.66 -14.15
CA GLU A 134 -4.67 -13.51 -14.80
C GLU A 134 -4.48 -12.34 -13.83
N ALA A 135 -4.74 -12.51 -12.54
CA ALA A 135 -4.76 -11.41 -11.56
C ALA A 135 -3.37 -10.91 -11.15
N GLY A 136 -2.34 -11.74 -11.27
CA GLY A 136 -0.99 -11.41 -10.85
C GLY A 136 -0.41 -10.20 -11.61
N ARG A 137 -0.46 -10.24 -12.93
CA ARG A 137 0.05 -9.15 -13.78
C ARG A 137 -0.65 -7.80 -13.57
N PRO A 138 -2.00 -7.69 -13.62
CA PRO A 138 -2.66 -6.41 -13.40
C PRO A 138 -2.48 -5.89 -11.97
N ASN A 139 -2.40 -6.76 -10.95
CA ASN A 139 -2.03 -6.36 -9.60
C ASN A 139 -0.59 -5.84 -9.54
N ALA A 140 0.37 -6.53 -10.17
CA ALA A 140 1.76 -6.09 -10.24
C ALA A 140 1.86 -4.72 -10.93
N VAL A 141 1.34 -4.58 -12.15
CA VAL A 141 1.40 -3.32 -12.91
C VAL A 141 0.78 -2.17 -12.13
N SER A 142 -0.42 -2.34 -11.58
CA SER A 142 -1.05 -1.27 -10.79
C SER A 142 -0.32 -0.96 -9.47
N SER A 143 0.40 -1.93 -8.89
CA SER A 143 1.19 -1.74 -7.67
C SER A 143 2.58 -1.13 -7.94
N MET A 144 3.08 -1.17 -9.19
CA MET A 144 4.33 -0.48 -9.58
C MET A 144 4.29 1.01 -9.24
N GLY A 145 3.09 1.61 -9.22
CA GLY A 145 2.88 2.99 -8.82
C GLY A 145 3.41 3.32 -7.42
N VAL A 146 3.44 2.35 -6.50
CA VAL A 146 4.02 2.49 -5.15
C VAL A 146 5.50 2.84 -5.25
N SER A 147 6.26 1.96 -5.88
CA SER A 147 7.72 2.11 -6.00
C SER A 147 8.10 3.27 -6.91
N LEU A 148 7.40 3.45 -8.04
CA LEU A 148 7.62 4.58 -8.95
C LEU A 148 7.30 5.91 -8.28
N GLY A 149 6.16 6.00 -7.56
CA GLY A 149 5.75 7.22 -6.88
C GLY A 149 6.72 7.61 -5.76
N THR A 150 7.18 6.63 -4.98
CA THR A 150 8.19 6.88 -3.93
C THR A 150 9.55 7.27 -4.53
N ALA A 151 10.04 6.52 -5.52
CA ALA A 151 11.35 6.78 -6.13
C ALA A 151 11.41 8.10 -6.90
N ALA A 152 10.35 8.46 -7.63
CA ALA A 152 10.28 9.71 -8.38
C ALA A 152 9.85 10.89 -7.50
N GLY A 153 9.03 10.63 -6.47
CA GLY A 153 8.47 11.66 -5.60
C GLY A 153 9.54 12.39 -4.80
N LEU A 154 10.46 11.65 -4.17
CA LEU A 154 11.51 12.24 -3.35
C LEU A 154 12.34 13.30 -4.12
N PRO A 155 12.97 12.99 -5.27
CA PRO A 155 13.73 13.99 -6.02
C PRO A 155 12.83 15.08 -6.62
N LEU A 156 11.60 14.76 -7.05
CA LEU A 156 10.67 15.75 -7.59
C LEU A 156 10.30 16.79 -6.53
N ILE A 157 9.90 16.34 -5.34
CA ILE A 157 9.52 17.26 -4.26
C ILE A 157 10.72 18.07 -3.78
N THR A 158 11.87 17.41 -3.61
CA THR A 158 13.13 18.12 -3.26
C THR A 158 13.44 19.22 -4.28
N TYR A 159 13.30 18.94 -5.57
CA TYR A 159 13.50 19.93 -6.63
C TYR A 159 12.51 21.09 -6.54
N LEU A 160 11.21 20.80 -6.32
CA LEU A 160 10.18 21.83 -6.21
C LEU A 160 10.43 22.74 -5.00
N VAL A 161 10.75 22.16 -3.84
CA VAL A 161 11.04 22.91 -2.62
C VAL A 161 12.30 23.76 -2.79
N TYR A 162 13.38 23.18 -3.32
CA TYR A 162 14.65 23.89 -3.52
C TYR A 162 14.54 25.02 -4.54
N ARG A 163 13.78 24.81 -5.65
CA ARG A 163 13.72 25.78 -6.77
C ARG A 163 12.67 26.86 -6.57
N PHE A 164 11.64 26.57 -5.84
CA PHE A 164 10.50 27.47 -5.60
C PHE A 164 10.27 27.63 -4.09
N ASP A 165 9.38 26.87 -3.51
CA ASP A 165 9.09 26.82 -2.08
C ASP A 165 8.27 25.54 -1.74
N TRP A 166 8.03 25.33 -0.45
CA TRP A 166 7.23 24.20 0.01
C TRP A 166 5.72 24.28 -0.38
N HIS A 167 5.14 25.48 -0.54
CA HIS A 167 3.75 25.65 -0.99
C HIS A 167 3.58 25.11 -2.40
N THR A 168 4.56 25.37 -3.28
CA THR A 168 4.55 24.91 -4.67
C THR A 168 4.47 23.40 -4.77
N SER A 169 5.04 22.64 -3.83
CA SER A 169 4.93 21.18 -3.83
C SER A 169 3.48 20.71 -3.66
N PHE A 170 2.73 21.28 -2.73
CA PHE A 170 1.32 20.95 -2.53
C PHE A 170 0.44 21.36 -3.73
N LEU A 171 0.66 22.57 -4.27
CA LEU A 171 -0.10 23.07 -5.42
C LEU A 171 0.14 22.22 -6.68
N ALA A 172 1.39 21.84 -6.93
CA ALA A 172 1.75 20.95 -8.04
C ALA A 172 1.08 19.58 -7.90
N LEU A 173 1.07 19.00 -6.69
CA LEU A 173 0.42 17.72 -6.42
C LEU A 173 -1.11 17.79 -6.55
N ALA A 174 -1.73 18.85 -6.04
CA ALA A 174 -3.16 19.08 -6.22
C ALA A 174 -3.52 19.21 -7.70
N ALA A 175 -2.71 19.93 -8.49
CA ALA A 175 -2.89 20.04 -9.93
C ALA A 175 -2.71 18.68 -10.63
N LEU A 176 -1.70 17.89 -10.29
CA LEU A 176 -1.51 16.54 -10.84
C LEU A 176 -2.72 15.64 -10.57
N ASN A 177 -3.25 15.66 -9.35
CA ASN A 177 -4.43 14.89 -8.98
C ASN A 177 -5.67 15.34 -9.77
N ALA A 178 -5.92 16.65 -9.88
CA ALA A 178 -7.09 17.19 -10.56
C ALA A 178 -7.00 17.06 -12.09
N VAL A 179 -5.85 17.40 -12.69
CA VAL A 179 -5.69 17.49 -14.15
C VAL A 179 -5.34 16.14 -14.79
N ILE A 180 -4.68 15.24 -14.06
CA ILE A 180 -4.31 13.91 -14.57
C ILE A 180 -5.18 12.82 -13.91
N GLY A 181 -5.24 12.79 -12.58
CA GLY A 181 -5.94 11.73 -11.85
C GLY A 181 -7.44 11.63 -12.20
N LEU A 182 -8.18 12.73 -12.09
CA LEU A 182 -9.62 12.73 -12.36
C LEU A 182 -9.98 12.40 -13.83
N PRO A 183 -9.33 12.97 -14.87
CA PRO A 183 -9.59 12.60 -16.24
C PRO A 183 -9.26 11.14 -16.55
N LEU A 184 -8.17 10.58 -16.00
CA LEU A 184 -7.83 9.17 -16.19
C LEU A 184 -8.92 8.25 -15.67
N ILE A 185 -9.49 8.55 -14.50
CA ILE A 185 -10.62 7.78 -13.97
C ILE A 185 -11.85 7.95 -14.86
N ALA A 186 -12.17 9.17 -15.22
CA ALA A 186 -13.37 9.47 -15.99
C ALA A 186 -13.36 8.81 -17.39
N LEU A 187 -12.20 8.75 -18.04
CA LEU A 187 -12.07 8.25 -19.41
C LEU A 187 -11.79 6.74 -19.48
N PHE A 188 -10.95 6.22 -18.60
CA PHE A 188 -10.40 4.87 -18.76
C PHE A 188 -10.83 3.86 -17.68
N VAL A 189 -11.21 4.30 -16.47
CA VAL A 189 -11.69 3.36 -15.45
C VAL A 189 -13.17 3.08 -15.68
N ARG A 190 -13.49 1.89 -16.17
CA ARG A 190 -14.85 1.42 -16.38
C ARG A 190 -15.23 0.46 -15.26
N GLY A 191 -16.10 0.88 -14.35
CA GLY A 191 -16.74 -0.02 -13.38
C GLY A 191 -17.88 -0.80 -14.06
N ARG A 192 -18.01 -2.08 -13.77
CA ARG A 192 -19.28 -2.78 -13.93
C ARG A 192 -20.19 -2.19 -12.89
N GLY A 193 -21.06 -1.25 -13.27
CA GLY A 193 -21.90 -0.52 -12.30
C GLY A 193 -22.49 -1.43 -11.22
N VAL A 194 -22.79 -0.87 -10.07
CA VAL A 194 -23.40 -1.62 -8.95
C VAL A 194 -24.63 -2.35 -9.49
N ALA A 195 -24.49 -3.63 -9.85
CA ALA A 195 -25.62 -4.43 -10.28
C ALA A 195 -26.62 -4.45 -9.12
N ARG A 196 -27.83 -3.94 -9.36
CA ARG A 196 -28.92 -3.79 -8.37
C ARG A 196 -29.44 -5.12 -7.79
N ALA A 197 -28.93 -6.27 -8.27
CA ALA A 197 -29.29 -7.57 -7.76
C ALA A 197 -28.72 -7.79 -6.36
N ARG A 198 -29.56 -7.65 -5.35
CA ARG A 198 -29.40 -8.07 -3.93
C ARG A 198 -27.95 -8.14 -3.42
N ARG A 199 -27.27 -6.98 -3.32
CA ARG A 199 -26.03 -6.92 -2.56
C ARG A 199 -26.32 -7.03 -1.07
N PRO A 200 -25.53 -7.79 -0.31
CA PRO A 200 -25.64 -7.78 1.15
C PRO A 200 -25.43 -6.35 1.66
N GLY A 201 -26.16 -5.97 2.71
CA GLY A 201 -25.97 -4.68 3.37
C GLY A 201 -24.55 -4.54 3.94
N PHE A 202 -24.18 -3.30 4.33
CA PHE A 202 -22.86 -2.97 4.88
C PHE A 202 -22.37 -3.98 5.95
N GLY A 203 -23.19 -4.24 6.98
CA GLY A 203 -22.80 -5.15 8.07
C GLY A 203 -22.57 -6.60 7.62
N ALA A 204 -23.38 -7.09 6.68
CA ALA A 204 -23.20 -8.44 6.12
C ALA A 204 -21.93 -8.51 5.25
N THR A 205 -21.61 -7.45 4.52
CA THR A 205 -20.40 -7.34 3.71
C THR A 205 -19.15 -7.33 4.58
N LEU A 206 -19.13 -6.51 5.62
CA LEU A 206 -18.02 -6.45 6.58
C LEU A 206 -17.87 -7.79 7.33
N LYS A 207 -18.99 -8.37 7.82
CA LYS A 207 -18.97 -9.69 8.47
C LYS A 207 -18.41 -10.76 7.53
N GLY A 208 -18.83 -10.76 6.25
CA GLY A 208 -18.29 -11.68 5.24
C GLY A 208 -16.79 -11.52 5.00
N ALA A 209 -16.29 -10.29 5.01
CA ALA A 209 -14.86 -10.00 4.89
C ALA A 209 -14.06 -10.49 6.10
N LEU A 210 -14.57 -10.27 7.31
CA LEU A 210 -13.94 -10.73 8.57
C LEU A 210 -13.93 -12.25 8.73
N HIS A 211 -14.82 -12.97 8.03
CA HIS A 211 -14.83 -14.44 8.02
C HIS A 211 -14.07 -15.02 6.82
N MET A 212 -13.25 -14.22 6.14
CA MET A 212 -12.39 -14.74 5.07
C MET A 212 -11.46 -15.84 5.61
N PRO A 213 -11.38 -16.99 4.95
CA PRO A 213 -10.42 -18.03 5.33
C PRO A 213 -8.99 -17.50 5.38
N ARG A 214 -8.25 -17.84 6.44
CA ARG A 214 -6.84 -17.46 6.61
C ARG A 214 -6.60 -15.94 6.73
N LEU A 215 -7.61 -15.19 7.16
CA LEU A 215 -7.50 -13.74 7.38
C LEU A 215 -6.32 -13.42 8.31
N ALA A 216 -6.18 -14.11 9.44
CA ALA A 216 -5.15 -13.79 10.44
C ALA A 216 -3.71 -13.84 9.90
N PRO A 217 -3.22 -14.93 9.28
CA PRO A 217 -1.86 -14.95 8.72
C PRO A 217 -1.69 -13.96 7.57
N ILE A 218 -2.70 -13.73 6.72
CA ILE A 218 -2.65 -12.72 5.65
C ILE A 218 -2.54 -11.32 6.24
N LEU A 219 -3.29 -11.03 7.30
CA LEU A 219 -3.27 -9.75 7.99
C LEU A 219 -1.91 -9.49 8.66
N LEU A 220 -1.33 -10.51 9.32
CA LEU A 220 0.00 -10.40 9.92
C LEU A 220 1.09 -10.15 8.86
N ILE A 221 1.00 -10.80 7.69
CA ILE A 221 1.89 -10.55 6.56
C ILE A 221 1.76 -9.08 6.10
N GLU A 222 0.53 -8.59 5.92
CA GLU A 222 0.30 -7.20 5.48
C GLU A 222 0.86 -6.19 6.49
N ILE A 223 0.58 -6.37 7.79
CA ILE A 223 1.11 -5.52 8.87
C ILE A 223 2.64 -5.49 8.80
N ALA A 224 3.28 -6.66 8.73
CA ALA A 224 4.72 -6.78 8.77
C ALA A 224 5.39 -6.23 7.49
N THR A 225 4.79 -6.45 6.33
CA THR A 225 5.26 -5.94 5.04
C THR A 225 5.15 -4.41 4.98
N LEU A 226 4.03 -3.84 5.47
CA LEU A 226 3.84 -2.39 5.55
C LEU A 226 4.70 -1.77 6.66
N ALA A 227 4.93 -2.45 7.77
CA ALA A 227 5.85 -1.99 8.82
C ALA A 227 7.27 -1.80 8.27
N TYR A 228 7.75 -2.73 7.44
CA TYR A 228 9.02 -2.56 6.73
C TYR A 228 8.99 -1.34 5.80
N LEU A 229 7.94 -1.19 4.98
CA LEU A 229 7.80 -0.06 4.05
C LEU A 229 7.84 1.28 4.78
N TRP A 230 6.97 1.46 5.76
CA TRP A 230 6.84 2.75 6.46
C TRP A 230 8.03 3.06 7.36
N GLY A 231 8.59 2.05 8.03
CA GLY A 231 9.80 2.21 8.83
C GLY A 231 11.02 2.56 7.96
N SER A 232 11.26 1.81 6.88
CA SER A 232 12.39 2.07 6.00
C SER A 232 12.25 3.41 5.27
N SER A 233 11.10 3.73 4.70
CA SER A 233 10.92 4.99 3.97
C SER A 233 11.04 6.22 4.87
N ALA A 234 10.70 6.12 6.15
CA ALA A 234 10.81 7.22 7.10
C ALA A 234 12.27 7.48 7.52
N TRP A 235 13.05 6.43 7.74
CA TRP A 235 14.36 6.54 8.37
C TRP A 235 15.55 6.35 7.44
N LEU A 236 15.34 5.82 6.22
CA LEU A 236 16.41 5.61 5.24
C LEU A 236 17.18 6.90 4.89
N PRO A 237 16.53 8.06 4.62
CA PRO A 237 17.25 9.31 4.40
C PRO A 237 18.13 9.71 5.59
N SER A 238 17.58 9.62 6.81
CA SER A 238 18.31 9.97 8.04
C SER A 238 19.52 9.04 8.26
N TYR A 239 19.37 7.74 8.02
CA TYR A 239 20.45 6.77 8.10
C TYR A 239 21.60 7.14 7.15
N LEU A 240 21.29 7.41 5.88
CA LEU A 240 22.29 7.75 4.87
C LEU A 240 23.00 9.07 5.18
N LEU A 241 22.29 10.08 5.67
CA LEU A 241 22.86 11.38 6.02
C LEU A 241 23.65 11.34 7.33
N GLN A 242 23.07 10.78 8.39
CA GLN A 242 23.58 10.93 9.76
C GLN A 242 24.57 9.85 10.16
N GLU A 243 24.38 8.59 9.72
CA GLU A 243 25.25 7.48 10.07
C GLU A 243 26.27 7.17 8.97
N ARG A 244 25.89 7.35 7.70
CA ARG A 244 26.75 7.07 6.56
C ARG A 244 27.37 8.31 5.90
N HIS A 245 27.04 9.49 6.39
CA HIS A 245 27.62 10.77 5.95
C HIS A 245 27.54 11.03 4.45
N PHE A 246 26.52 10.47 3.77
CA PHE A 246 26.29 10.78 2.35
C PHE A 246 25.97 12.26 2.18
N SER A 247 26.38 12.86 1.06
CA SER A 247 25.91 14.19 0.67
C SER A 247 24.40 14.17 0.42
N LEU A 248 23.73 15.30 0.55
CA LEU A 248 22.28 15.42 0.33
C LEU A 248 21.85 14.88 -1.04
N ALA A 249 22.62 15.17 -2.09
CA ALA A 249 22.37 14.67 -3.44
C ALA A 249 22.54 13.16 -3.54
N ALA A 250 23.60 12.60 -2.94
CA ALA A 250 23.85 11.16 -2.91
C ALA A 250 22.79 10.44 -2.08
N MET A 251 22.37 10.99 -0.94
CA MET A 251 21.28 10.46 -0.12
C MET A 251 19.98 10.35 -0.92
N GLY A 252 19.58 11.40 -1.63
CA GLY A 252 18.38 11.40 -2.46
C GLY A 252 18.41 10.32 -3.55
N ALA A 253 19.55 10.18 -4.23
CA ALA A 253 19.74 9.16 -5.26
C ALA A 253 19.74 7.74 -4.67
N VAL A 254 20.55 7.48 -3.63
CA VAL A 254 20.68 6.15 -3.02
C VAL A 254 19.38 5.72 -2.34
N SER A 255 18.63 6.63 -1.70
CA SER A 255 17.34 6.34 -1.09
C SER A 255 16.29 5.86 -2.09
N SER A 256 16.37 6.26 -3.36
CA SER A 256 15.41 5.84 -4.39
C SER A 256 15.70 4.45 -4.96
N LEU A 257 16.95 3.97 -4.89
CA LEU A 257 17.37 2.70 -5.52
C LEU A 257 16.66 1.46 -4.97
N PRO A 258 16.44 1.29 -3.65
CA PRO A 258 15.65 0.16 -3.13
C PRO A 258 14.23 0.11 -3.71
N PHE A 259 13.59 1.26 -3.92
CA PHE A 259 12.26 1.34 -4.49
C PHE A 259 12.25 1.05 -6.00
N LEU A 260 13.29 1.47 -6.73
CA LEU A 260 13.45 1.08 -8.14
C LEU A 260 13.70 -0.42 -8.28
N MET A 261 14.50 -1.02 -7.39
CA MET A 261 14.70 -2.47 -7.38
C MET A 261 13.41 -3.20 -7.01
N SER A 262 12.62 -2.68 -6.06
CA SER A 262 11.32 -3.25 -5.70
C SER A 262 10.30 -3.19 -6.85
N LEU A 263 10.40 -2.18 -7.71
CA LEU A 263 9.60 -2.07 -8.93
C LEU A 263 9.86 -3.27 -9.86
N VAL A 264 11.14 -3.52 -10.17
CA VAL A 264 11.55 -4.62 -11.05
C VAL A 264 11.14 -5.97 -10.46
N SER A 265 11.48 -6.21 -9.19
CA SER A 265 11.16 -7.47 -8.52
C SER A 265 9.66 -7.67 -8.29
N GLY A 266 8.90 -6.61 -8.02
CA GLY A 266 7.44 -6.67 -7.91
C GLY A 266 6.78 -7.06 -9.24
N PHE A 267 7.26 -6.52 -10.36
CA PHE A 267 6.79 -6.94 -11.69
C PHE A 267 7.11 -8.41 -11.97
N LEU A 268 8.35 -8.83 -11.71
CA LEU A 268 8.76 -10.24 -11.86
C LEU A 268 7.97 -11.15 -10.91
N GLY A 269 7.70 -10.71 -9.69
CA GLY A 269 6.85 -11.42 -8.73
C GLY A 269 5.43 -11.62 -9.24
N GLY A 270 4.85 -10.62 -9.91
CA GLY A 270 3.54 -10.72 -10.54
C GLY A 270 3.50 -11.73 -11.69
N LEU A 271 4.54 -11.74 -12.55
CA LEU A 271 4.69 -12.73 -13.61
C LEU A 271 4.86 -14.15 -13.05
N LEU A 272 5.60 -14.27 -11.96
CA LEU A 272 5.80 -15.54 -11.27
C LEU A 272 4.49 -16.07 -10.69
N LEU A 273 3.70 -15.21 -10.02
CA LEU A 273 2.41 -15.58 -9.44
C LEU A 273 1.40 -16.13 -10.47
N ASP A 274 1.40 -15.60 -11.69
CA ASP A 274 0.54 -16.10 -12.78
C ASP A 274 0.91 -17.53 -13.22
N ARG A 275 2.15 -17.96 -12.96
CA ARG A 275 2.68 -19.30 -13.31
C ARG A 275 2.69 -20.27 -12.16
N LEU A 276 2.65 -19.78 -10.92
CA LEU A 276 2.70 -20.63 -9.74
C LEU A 276 1.38 -21.39 -9.54
N PRO A 277 1.45 -22.69 -9.19
CA PRO A 277 0.27 -23.41 -8.75
C PRO A 277 -0.27 -22.80 -7.43
N ARG A 278 -1.58 -22.87 -7.22
CA ARG A 278 -2.25 -22.28 -6.05
C ARG A 278 -1.58 -22.59 -4.70
N ARG A 279 -1.02 -23.78 -4.57
CA ARG A 279 -0.30 -24.23 -3.36
C ARG A 279 0.96 -23.43 -3.06
N LEU A 280 1.54 -22.74 -4.04
CA LEU A 280 2.77 -21.98 -3.93
C LEU A 280 2.56 -20.45 -3.93
N LEU A 281 1.32 -19.97 -3.90
CA LEU A 281 1.03 -18.52 -3.92
C LEU A 281 1.65 -17.76 -2.73
N ALA A 282 1.99 -18.43 -1.63
CA ALA A 282 2.66 -17.83 -0.50
C ALA A 282 4.21 -17.85 -0.60
N LEU A 283 4.79 -18.47 -1.65
CA LEU A 283 6.24 -18.54 -1.84
C LEU A 283 6.94 -17.17 -1.90
N PRO A 284 6.38 -16.13 -2.57
CA PRO A 284 6.98 -14.79 -2.58
C PRO A 284 7.15 -14.19 -1.18
N PHE A 285 6.28 -14.52 -0.22
CA PHE A 285 6.44 -14.06 1.16
C PHE A 285 7.63 -14.71 1.84
N VAL A 286 7.83 -16.02 1.65
CA VAL A 286 8.96 -16.74 2.27
C VAL A 286 10.28 -16.26 1.69
N VAL A 287 10.40 -16.25 0.37
CA VAL A 287 11.66 -15.83 -0.30
C VAL A 287 11.91 -14.34 -0.08
N GLY A 288 10.89 -13.51 -0.28
CA GLY A 288 11.00 -12.07 -0.15
C GLY A 288 11.35 -11.64 1.27
N SER A 289 10.66 -12.17 2.30
CA SER A 289 10.93 -11.78 3.68
C SER A 289 12.27 -12.30 4.21
N ALA A 290 12.65 -13.53 3.88
CA ALA A 290 13.96 -14.06 4.26
C ALA A 290 15.09 -13.22 3.68
N GLY A 291 15.03 -12.93 2.36
CA GLY A 291 16.03 -12.10 1.70
C GLY A 291 16.07 -10.67 2.25
N THR A 292 14.91 -10.05 2.47
CA THR A 292 14.83 -8.70 3.06
C THR A 292 15.44 -8.67 4.46
N ALA A 293 15.07 -9.61 5.34
CA ALA A 293 15.58 -9.66 6.71
C ALA A 293 17.10 -9.82 6.74
N VAL A 294 17.63 -10.76 5.94
CA VAL A 294 19.09 -10.97 5.86
C VAL A 294 19.80 -9.71 5.37
N CYS A 295 19.33 -9.10 4.28
CA CYS A 295 19.96 -7.88 3.75
C CYS A 295 19.92 -6.73 4.76
N VAL A 296 18.80 -6.52 5.47
CA VAL A 296 18.66 -5.47 6.50
C VAL A 296 19.63 -5.69 7.66
N LEU A 297 19.81 -6.95 8.12
CA LEU A 297 20.76 -7.27 9.17
C LEU A 297 22.22 -7.07 8.70
N LEU A 298 22.53 -7.39 7.46
CA LEU A 298 23.85 -7.13 6.86
C LEU A 298 24.12 -5.61 6.75
N VAL A 299 23.11 -4.80 6.43
CA VAL A 299 23.23 -3.33 6.41
C VAL A 299 23.57 -2.79 7.80
N ALA A 300 22.95 -3.32 8.85
CA ALA A 300 23.21 -2.89 10.23
C ALA A 300 24.66 -3.13 10.66
N GLY A 301 25.31 -4.18 10.13
CA GLY A 301 26.73 -4.52 10.40
C GLY A 301 27.69 -4.15 9.26
N ALA A 302 27.29 -3.31 8.28
CA ALA A 302 28.12 -3.02 7.12
C ALA A 302 29.29 -2.07 7.48
N ASP A 303 30.51 -2.46 7.11
CA ASP A 303 31.74 -1.67 7.34
C ASP A 303 31.95 -0.57 6.30
N SER A 304 31.31 -0.65 5.14
CA SER A 304 31.45 0.34 4.06
C SER A 304 30.12 0.85 3.54
N ASP A 305 30.12 2.09 3.03
CA ASP A 305 28.95 2.75 2.46
C ASP A 305 28.42 2.01 1.23
N GLY A 306 29.32 1.43 0.43
CA GLY A 306 28.96 0.62 -0.74
C GLY A 306 28.25 -0.68 -0.35
N ALA A 307 28.69 -1.36 0.71
CA ALA A 307 28.04 -2.56 1.24
C ALA A 307 26.66 -2.21 1.80
N ALA A 308 26.55 -1.11 2.57
CA ALA A 308 25.28 -0.63 3.10
C ALA A 308 24.29 -0.29 1.98
N ALA A 309 24.71 0.50 0.99
CA ALA A 309 23.86 0.85 -0.17
C ALA A 309 23.42 -0.40 -0.94
N THR A 310 24.32 -1.33 -1.22
CA THR A 310 24.01 -2.58 -1.92
C THR A 310 23.01 -3.43 -1.12
N GLY A 311 23.22 -3.57 0.19
CA GLY A 311 22.31 -4.30 1.07
C GLY A 311 20.89 -3.70 1.09
N LEU A 312 20.78 -2.36 1.12
CA LEU A 312 19.50 -1.65 1.03
C LEU A 312 18.78 -1.90 -0.31
N ILE A 313 19.52 -1.84 -1.42
CA ILE A 313 18.98 -2.09 -2.76
C ILE A 313 18.43 -3.52 -2.86
N LEU A 314 19.22 -4.49 -2.41
CA LEU A 314 18.81 -5.90 -2.40
C LEU A 314 17.62 -6.15 -1.47
N ALA A 315 17.61 -5.53 -0.27
CA ALA A 315 16.47 -5.60 0.64
C ALA A 315 15.18 -5.10 -0.02
N GLY A 316 15.24 -3.96 -0.73
CA GLY A 316 14.13 -3.44 -1.53
C GLY A 316 13.69 -4.40 -2.63
N GLY A 317 14.65 -5.07 -3.29
CA GLY A 317 14.38 -6.08 -4.31
C GLY A 317 13.62 -7.30 -3.76
N PHE A 318 14.07 -7.86 -2.66
CA PHE A 318 13.39 -8.98 -2.01
C PHE A 318 12.02 -8.59 -1.47
N TRP A 319 11.88 -7.40 -0.86
CA TRP A 319 10.61 -6.88 -0.40
C TRP A 319 9.60 -6.70 -1.54
N GLY A 320 10.05 -6.22 -2.70
CA GLY A 320 9.20 -5.98 -3.86
C GLY A 320 8.47 -7.24 -4.36
N LEU A 321 9.05 -8.43 -4.22
CA LEU A 321 8.41 -9.70 -4.58
C LEU A 321 7.10 -9.94 -3.86
N GLN A 322 6.93 -9.40 -2.66
CA GLN A 322 5.77 -9.62 -1.79
C GLN A 322 4.54 -8.79 -2.24
N GLY A 323 4.76 -7.63 -2.85
CA GLY A 323 3.72 -6.65 -3.16
C GLY A 323 2.52 -7.21 -3.94
N PRO A 324 2.69 -7.86 -5.10
CA PRO A 324 1.57 -8.41 -5.88
C PRO A 324 0.95 -9.67 -5.25
N ALA A 325 1.63 -10.33 -4.32
CA ALA A 325 1.18 -11.59 -3.72
C ALA A 325 0.02 -11.38 -2.74
N ILE A 326 -0.01 -10.28 -1.99
CA ILE A 326 -1.05 -10.00 -1.00
C ILE A 326 -2.44 -9.86 -1.65
N PRO A 327 -2.67 -8.92 -2.60
CA PRO A 327 -3.97 -8.80 -3.26
C PRO A 327 -4.35 -10.06 -4.03
N THR A 328 -3.38 -10.74 -4.63
CA THR A 328 -3.63 -12.01 -5.35
C THR A 328 -4.12 -13.09 -4.38
N LEU A 329 -3.49 -13.22 -3.21
CA LEU A 329 -3.90 -14.19 -2.19
C LEU A 329 -5.28 -13.87 -1.62
N VAL A 330 -5.59 -12.61 -1.34
CA VAL A 330 -6.93 -12.18 -0.91
C VAL A 330 -7.98 -12.51 -1.97
N GLN A 331 -7.69 -12.27 -3.26
CA GLN A 331 -8.59 -12.59 -4.37
C GLN A 331 -8.88 -14.10 -4.49
N HIS A 332 -7.95 -14.96 -4.06
CA HIS A 332 -8.15 -16.41 -4.04
C HIS A 332 -8.86 -16.92 -2.79
N CYS A 333 -8.70 -16.26 -1.64
CA CYS A 333 -9.28 -16.67 -0.37
C CYS A 333 -10.68 -16.09 -0.14
N ALA A 334 -10.93 -14.86 -0.56
CA ALA A 334 -12.19 -14.17 -0.32
C ALA A 334 -13.28 -14.58 -1.33
N PRO A 335 -14.54 -14.75 -0.88
CA PRO A 335 -15.68 -14.89 -1.79
C PRO A 335 -15.74 -13.68 -2.75
N ALA A 336 -16.05 -13.92 -4.02
CA ALA A 336 -16.04 -12.89 -5.08
C ALA A 336 -16.84 -11.61 -4.72
N ARG A 337 -17.93 -11.77 -3.96
CA ARG A 337 -18.80 -10.67 -3.53
C ARG A 337 -18.24 -9.80 -2.42
N PHE A 338 -17.15 -10.22 -1.74
CA PHE A 338 -16.55 -9.54 -0.59
C PHE A 338 -15.06 -9.20 -0.77
N VAL A 339 -14.49 -9.41 -1.96
CA VAL A 339 -13.05 -9.22 -2.22
C VAL A 339 -12.58 -7.81 -1.88
N GLY A 340 -13.35 -6.78 -2.25
CA GLY A 340 -13.01 -5.40 -1.95
C GLY A 340 -12.94 -5.15 -0.44
N SER A 341 -13.98 -5.54 0.28
CA SER A 341 -14.04 -5.39 1.73
C SER A 341 -13.02 -6.26 2.47
N ALA A 342 -12.75 -7.48 1.98
CA ALA A 342 -11.72 -8.34 2.54
C ALA A 342 -10.33 -7.70 2.40
N TYR A 343 -10.01 -7.15 1.22
CA TYR A 343 -8.77 -6.40 1.05
C TYR A 343 -8.77 -5.09 1.84
N GLY A 344 -9.92 -4.42 1.97
CA GLY A 344 -10.07 -3.23 2.82
C GLY A 344 -9.75 -3.51 4.29
N VAL A 345 -10.20 -4.65 4.83
CA VAL A 345 -9.86 -5.11 6.18
C VAL A 345 -8.35 -5.35 6.29
N VAL A 346 -7.76 -6.12 5.36
CA VAL A 346 -6.33 -6.47 5.38
C VAL A 346 -5.48 -5.21 5.28
N ASN A 347 -5.70 -4.38 4.26
CA ASN A 347 -4.93 -3.16 4.03
C ASN A 347 -5.21 -2.08 5.09
N GLY A 348 -6.46 -1.94 5.55
CA GLY A 348 -6.84 -0.95 6.56
C GLY A 348 -6.17 -1.24 7.91
N VAL A 349 -6.31 -2.46 8.43
CA VAL A 349 -5.66 -2.86 9.69
C VAL A 349 -4.14 -2.92 9.52
N GLY A 350 -3.65 -3.38 8.35
CA GLY A 350 -2.24 -3.36 7.99
C GLY A 350 -1.62 -1.98 8.14
N ASN A 351 -2.21 -0.96 7.51
CA ASN A 351 -1.73 0.42 7.60
C ASN A 351 -1.90 1.01 9.01
N LEU A 352 -3.03 0.74 9.68
CA LEU A 352 -3.31 1.27 11.01
C LEU A 352 -2.27 0.79 12.05
N VAL A 353 -1.92 -0.49 12.02
CA VAL A 353 -0.93 -1.06 12.94
C VAL A 353 0.49 -0.68 12.55
N SER A 354 0.83 -0.75 11.26
CA SER A 354 2.17 -0.40 10.77
C SER A 354 2.48 1.10 10.84
N ALA A 355 1.47 1.97 10.97
CA ALA A 355 1.63 3.41 11.15
C ALA A 355 2.54 3.79 12.33
N PHE A 356 2.62 2.93 13.33
CA PHE A 356 3.45 3.16 14.51
C PHE A 356 4.91 2.75 14.31
N MET A 357 5.26 2.02 13.25
CA MET A 357 6.64 1.53 13.04
C MET A 357 7.68 2.65 12.95
N PRO A 358 7.47 3.77 12.25
CA PRO A 358 8.42 4.89 12.26
C PRO A 358 8.69 5.43 13.67
N MET A 359 7.65 5.54 14.50
CA MET A 359 7.77 5.99 15.88
C MET A 359 8.53 4.97 16.73
N LEU A 360 8.20 3.68 16.61
CA LEU A 360 8.90 2.60 17.33
C LEU A 360 10.38 2.54 16.98
N MET A 361 10.73 2.73 15.70
CA MET A 361 12.12 2.86 15.27
C MET A 361 12.79 4.07 15.90
N GLY A 362 12.13 5.22 15.92
CA GLY A 362 12.64 6.43 16.56
C GLY A 362 12.94 6.23 18.04
N VAL A 363 12.04 5.58 18.76
CA VAL A 363 12.24 5.21 20.19
C VAL A 363 13.41 4.24 20.34
N ALA A 364 13.53 3.22 19.50
CA ALA A 364 14.60 2.25 19.55
C ALA A 364 15.98 2.89 19.27
N ILE A 365 16.06 3.80 18.29
CA ILE A 365 17.27 4.55 17.95
C ILE A 365 17.65 5.48 19.13
N ALA A 366 16.69 6.19 19.71
CA ALA A 366 16.93 7.05 20.85
C ALA A 366 17.41 6.26 22.09
N ALA A 367 16.80 5.11 22.38
CA ALA A 367 17.18 4.24 23.49
C ALA A 367 18.59 3.63 23.35
N SER A 368 19.10 3.50 22.11
CA SER A 368 20.48 3.06 21.85
C SER A 368 21.53 4.17 21.95
N GLY A 369 21.21 5.29 22.60
CA GLY A 369 22.12 6.42 22.81
C GLY A 369 22.16 7.43 21.66
N GLY A 370 21.21 7.34 20.71
CA GLY A 370 21.12 8.24 19.56
C GLY A 370 22.18 7.98 18.47
N HIS A 371 23.07 7.02 18.69
CA HIS A 371 24.17 6.63 17.82
C HIS A 371 23.89 5.19 17.33
N GLY A 372 23.43 5.08 16.10
CA GLY A 372 23.26 3.78 15.44
C GLY A 372 21.81 3.40 15.13
N PHE A 373 21.52 3.23 13.85
CA PHE A 373 20.22 2.78 13.37
C PHE A 373 20.01 1.25 13.49
N GLY A 374 21.00 0.52 14.05
CA GLY A 374 20.98 -0.95 14.17
C GLY A 374 19.74 -1.48 14.91
N ALA A 375 19.31 -0.83 16.00
CA ALA A 375 18.09 -1.20 16.72
C ALA A 375 16.82 -1.00 15.84
N GLY A 376 16.79 0.07 15.04
CA GLY A 376 15.71 0.30 14.07
C GLY A 376 15.69 -0.78 12.98
N PHE A 377 16.84 -1.14 12.45
CA PHE A 377 16.95 -2.23 11.47
C PHE A 377 16.58 -3.59 12.04
N ALA A 378 16.90 -3.86 13.32
CA ALA A 378 16.45 -5.09 13.99
C ALA A 378 14.91 -5.19 14.07
N LEU A 379 14.21 -4.08 14.30
CA LEU A 379 12.74 -4.04 14.23
C LEU A 379 12.21 -4.35 12.83
N LEU A 380 12.85 -3.82 11.77
CA LEU A 380 12.49 -4.13 10.39
C LEU A 380 12.71 -5.60 10.05
N ALA A 381 13.84 -6.16 10.47
CA ALA A 381 14.13 -7.59 10.31
C ALA A 381 13.14 -8.46 11.09
N GLY A 382 12.77 -8.06 12.31
CA GLY A 382 11.74 -8.72 13.12
C GLY A 382 10.37 -8.73 12.45
N ALA A 383 9.96 -7.62 11.84
CA ALA A 383 8.74 -7.57 11.03
C ALA A 383 8.80 -8.57 9.86
N GLN A 384 9.92 -8.63 9.14
CA GLN A 384 10.07 -9.60 8.05
C GLN A 384 10.10 -11.05 8.54
N ALA A 385 10.61 -11.33 9.74
CA ALA A 385 10.52 -12.66 10.36
C ALA A 385 9.06 -13.09 10.60
N VAL A 386 8.18 -12.18 10.99
CA VAL A 386 6.73 -12.45 11.09
C VAL A 386 6.17 -12.86 9.73
N THR A 387 6.51 -12.12 8.65
CA THR A 387 6.10 -12.46 7.29
C THR A 387 6.60 -13.83 6.87
N LEU A 388 7.87 -14.16 7.19
CA LEU A 388 8.47 -15.46 6.90
C LEU A 388 7.70 -16.61 7.55
N VAL A 389 7.43 -16.50 8.84
CA VAL A 389 6.71 -17.53 9.61
C VAL A 389 5.29 -17.72 9.08
N CYS A 390 4.56 -16.64 8.86
CA CYS A 390 3.19 -16.69 8.32
C CYS A 390 3.16 -17.22 6.88
N GLY A 391 4.12 -16.82 6.04
CA GLY A 391 4.28 -17.31 4.67
C GLY A 391 4.57 -18.81 4.62
N ALA A 392 5.50 -19.29 5.45
CA ALA A 392 5.81 -20.72 5.59
C ALA A 392 4.61 -21.51 6.09
N TRP A 393 3.86 -20.98 7.06
CA TRP A 393 2.62 -21.61 7.54
C TRP A 393 1.56 -21.73 6.42
N LEU A 394 1.42 -20.70 5.57
CA LEU A 394 0.50 -20.72 4.43
C LEU A 394 0.94 -21.74 3.36
N LEU A 395 2.25 -21.92 3.15
CA LEU A 395 2.78 -22.96 2.24
C LEU A 395 2.52 -24.36 2.76
N ALA A 396 2.69 -24.60 4.07
CA ALA A 396 2.43 -25.89 4.70
C ALA A 396 0.94 -26.26 4.68
N ARG A 397 0.06 -25.26 4.59
CA ARG A 397 -1.41 -25.44 4.56
C ARG A 397 -2.00 -24.75 3.33
N PRO A 398 -1.82 -25.29 2.13
CA PRO A 398 -2.19 -24.61 0.89
C PRO A 398 -3.69 -24.30 0.81
N VAL A 399 -4.03 -23.23 0.07
CA VAL A 399 -5.41 -22.80 -0.17
C VAL A 399 -6.13 -23.89 -0.97
N GLN A 400 -7.07 -24.59 -0.35
CA GLN A 400 -7.97 -25.50 -1.07
C GLN A 400 -8.94 -24.66 -1.91
N ALA A 401 -9.31 -25.16 -3.10
CA ALA A 401 -10.41 -24.57 -3.85
C ALA A 401 -11.68 -24.59 -2.97
N PRO A 402 -12.55 -23.55 -3.04
CA PRO A 402 -13.86 -23.66 -2.42
C PRO A 402 -14.49 -24.98 -2.89
N SER A 403 -14.82 -25.86 -1.97
CA SER A 403 -15.48 -27.10 -2.32
C SER A 403 -16.82 -26.76 -2.99
N ASP A 404 -17.09 -27.29 -4.18
CA ASP A 404 -18.38 -27.16 -4.92
C ASP A 404 -19.58 -27.77 -4.17
N ALA A 405 -19.43 -28.06 -2.88
CA ALA A 405 -20.48 -28.58 -2.02
C ALA A 405 -21.71 -27.65 -1.92
N SER A 406 -21.59 -26.36 -2.26
CA SER A 406 -22.77 -25.48 -2.31
C SER A 406 -23.53 -25.50 -3.63
N ALA A 407 -22.96 -26.05 -4.68
CA ALA A 407 -23.64 -26.19 -5.98
C ALA A 407 -24.53 -27.44 -6.02
N LYS A 408 -24.21 -28.49 -5.27
CA LYS A 408 -25.01 -29.73 -5.23
C LYS A 408 -26.27 -29.62 -4.38
N SER A 409 -26.35 -28.69 -3.41
CA SER A 409 -27.58 -28.58 -2.58
C SER A 409 -28.72 -27.81 -3.26
N THR A 410 -28.47 -27.14 -4.39
CA THR A 410 -29.51 -26.45 -5.16
C THR A 410 -30.10 -27.31 -6.28
N THR A 411 -29.36 -28.29 -6.78
CA THR A 411 -29.87 -29.23 -7.79
C THR A 411 -30.74 -30.34 -7.17
N ASP A 412 -30.46 -30.73 -5.93
CA ASP A 412 -31.26 -31.81 -5.24
C ASP A 412 -32.62 -31.33 -4.72
N ARG A 413 -32.89 -30.00 -4.75
CA ARG A 413 -34.21 -29.45 -4.41
C ARG A 413 -35.11 -29.18 -5.62
N SER A 414 -34.61 -29.21 -6.85
CA SER A 414 -35.41 -29.09 -8.05
C SER A 414 -36.05 -30.45 -8.48
N ASP A 415 -35.45 -31.57 -8.09
CA ASP A 415 -35.92 -32.89 -8.48
C ASP A 415 -37.00 -33.46 -7.55
N LEU A 416 -37.40 -32.73 -6.49
CA LEU A 416 -38.47 -33.15 -5.56
C LEU A 416 -39.82 -32.47 -5.83
N VAL A 417 -39.93 -31.64 -6.87
CA VAL A 417 -41.18 -30.88 -7.15
C VAL A 417 -41.92 -31.43 -8.36
N ASP A 418 -41.32 -32.29 -9.17
CA ASP A 418 -41.98 -32.91 -10.36
C ASP A 418 -42.26 -34.40 -10.13
N SER A 419 -43.16 -34.72 -9.20
CA SER A 419 -43.87 -36.02 -9.19
C SER A 419 -45.35 -35.75 -9.45
N PRO A 420 -45.90 -36.09 -10.63
CA PRO A 420 -47.32 -35.94 -10.84
C PRO A 420 -48.06 -37.01 -10.05
N ALA A 421 -48.98 -36.56 -9.18
CA ALA A 421 -49.96 -37.43 -8.56
C ALA A 421 -50.87 -38.04 -9.63
N SER A 422 -50.81 -39.34 -9.79
CA SER A 422 -51.80 -40.18 -10.45
C SER A 422 -52.85 -40.66 -9.47
#